data_2a9ad33f912ef6b63df38002a4608537
#
_entry.id   2a9ad33f912ef6b63df38002a4608537
#
_cell.length_a   1.000
_cell.length_b   1.000
_cell.length_c   1.000
_cell.angle_alpha   90.00
_cell.angle_beta   90.00
_cell.angle_gamma   90.00
#
_symmetry.space_group_name_H-M   'P 1'
#
loop_
_entity.id
_entity.type
_entity.pdbx_description
1 polymer ?
#
loop_
_entity_poly.entity_id
_entity_poly.type
_entity_poly.pdbx_seq_one_letter_code
_entity_poly.pdbx_strand_id
1 'polypeptide(L)'
;LEEFDFSKVKIAFFAAGSAIAEKWAPIAAEKTIVIDNSKFFRKDPEIPLIVPEVNSNELSKFKNKNIIANANCSVIPIVVALKPLHDIYNVKRIVASTYQSVSGVGKDGMDELISQTREILENKNVNSKNFTKQIAFNAIPHIDSFLEDGSTKEERKNHDEIKKILDKKINVTSTCVRIPVLVSHSISANVEFNNK
;
A
#
# COMPACT_ATOMS: atom_id res chain seq x y z
N LEU A 1 18.61 -7.73 14.82
CA LEU A 1 19.12 -6.68 13.94
C LEU A 1 20.26 -5.90 14.61
N GLU A 2 20.32 -5.85 15.95
CA GLU A 2 21.35 -5.11 16.72
C GLU A 2 22.78 -5.60 16.45
N GLU A 3 22.96 -6.88 16.13
CA GLU A 3 24.26 -7.48 15.84
C GLU A 3 24.55 -7.63 14.35
N PHE A 4 23.60 -7.22 13.47
CA PHE A 4 23.77 -7.40 12.03
C PHE A 4 24.60 -6.26 11.43
N ASP A 5 25.69 -6.63 10.76
CA ASP A 5 26.56 -5.70 10.05
C ASP A 5 26.03 -5.45 8.63
N PHE A 6 25.36 -4.32 8.45
CA PHE A 6 24.77 -3.91 7.15
C PHE A 6 25.80 -3.63 6.06
N SER A 7 27.10 -3.47 6.38
CA SER A 7 28.14 -3.31 5.37
C SER A 7 28.39 -4.58 4.53
N LYS A 8 27.93 -5.73 5.02
CA LYS A 8 28.04 -7.03 4.32
C LYS A 8 27.05 -7.22 3.18
N VAL A 9 26.09 -6.32 3.02
CA VAL A 9 25.06 -6.41 1.98
C VAL A 9 25.03 -5.12 1.15
N LYS A 10 24.73 -5.24 -0.14
CA LYS A 10 24.59 -4.07 -1.03
C LYS A 10 23.20 -3.46 -0.97
N ILE A 11 22.19 -4.26 -0.68
CA ILE A 11 20.78 -3.87 -0.58
C ILE A 11 20.15 -4.58 0.60
N ALA A 12 19.38 -3.86 1.41
CA ALA A 12 18.59 -4.38 2.51
C ALA A 12 17.09 -4.14 2.23
N PHE A 13 16.30 -5.22 2.22
CA PHE A 13 14.83 -5.14 2.08
C PHE A 13 14.17 -5.12 3.45
N PHE A 14 13.36 -4.08 3.71
CA PHE A 14 12.59 -3.93 4.93
C PHE A 14 11.11 -4.25 4.66
N ALA A 15 10.63 -5.37 5.19
CA ALA A 15 9.25 -5.84 5.05
C ALA A 15 8.63 -6.27 6.40
N ALA A 16 9.25 -5.89 7.53
CA ALA A 16 8.83 -6.29 8.88
C ALA A 16 7.97 -5.23 9.60
N GLY A 17 7.37 -4.31 8.84
CA GLY A 17 6.48 -3.28 9.36
C GLY A 17 7.16 -1.96 9.73
N SER A 18 6.32 -0.93 10.00
CA SER A 18 6.77 0.45 10.13
C SER A 18 7.69 0.68 11.33
N ALA A 19 7.42 0.04 12.49
CA ALA A 19 8.25 0.23 13.68
C ALA A 19 9.70 -0.28 13.48
N ILE A 20 9.86 -1.38 12.74
CA ILE A 20 11.18 -1.90 12.40
C ILE A 20 11.86 -1.00 11.37
N ALA A 21 11.13 -0.55 10.35
CA ALA A 21 11.67 0.36 9.35
C ALA A 21 12.10 1.70 9.96
N GLU A 22 11.27 2.30 10.80
CA GLU A 22 11.56 3.54 11.52
C GLU A 22 12.89 3.48 12.29
N LYS A 23 13.08 2.41 13.08
CA LYS A 23 14.27 2.23 13.93
C LYS A 23 15.51 1.87 13.12
N TRP A 24 15.39 0.92 12.20
CA TRP A 24 16.54 0.24 11.61
C TRP A 24 16.91 0.68 10.20
N ALA A 25 15.95 1.19 9.41
CA ALA A 25 16.26 1.58 8.05
C ALA A 25 17.25 2.75 7.96
N PRO A 26 17.20 3.80 8.81
CA PRO A 26 18.21 4.85 8.81
C PRO A 26 19.62 4.32 9.17
N ILE A 27 19.71 3.39 10.13
CA ILE A 27 20.99 2.77 10.52
C ILE A 27 21.56 1.94 9.39
N ALA A 28 20.72 1.14 8.73
CA ALA A 28 21.11 0.36 7.55
C ALA A 28 21.56 1.26 6.40
N ALA A 29 20.86 2.37 6.18
CA ALA A 29 21.11 3.32 5.10
C ALA A 29 22.47 4.03 5.19
N GLU A 30 23.10 4.06 6.36
CA GLU A 30 24.48 4.54 6.52
C GLU A 30 25.51 3.63 5.79
N LYS A 31 25.18 2.37 5.58
CA LYS A 31 26.08 1.34 5.06
C LYS A 31 25.62 0.72 3.75
N THR A 32 24.33 0.73 3.45
CA THR A 32 23.75 0.04 2.30
C THR A 32 22.55 0.79 1.74
N ILE A 33 22.05 0.38 0.58
CA ILE A 33 20.81 0.89 0.02
C ILE A 33 19.64 0.13 0.68
N VAL A 34 18.67 0.86 1.20
CA VAL A 34 17.45 0.30 1.79
C VAL A 34 16.29 0.40 0.81
N ILE A 35 15.55 -0.71 0.65
CA ILE A 35 14.24 -0.71 -0.02
C ILE A 35 13.19 -1.04 1.05
N ASP A 36 12.38 -0.04 1.39
CA ASP A 36 11.36 -0.16 2.44
C ASP A 36 9.97 -0.42 1.87
N ASN A 37 9.37 -1.54 2.24
CA ASN A 37 7.99 -1.91 1.89
C ASN A 37 6.96 -1.43 2.95
N SER A 38 7.42 -0.83 4.05
CA SER A 38 6.51 -0.28 5.05
C SER A 38 5.87 1.04 4.57
N LYS A 39 4.91 1.54 5.36
CA LYS A 39 4.28 2.84 5.07
C LYS A 39 5.07 4.03 5.62
N PHE A 40 6.13 3.80 6.39
CA PHE A 40 6.76 4.84 7.22
C PHE A 40 7.37 5.97 6.38
N PHE A 41 8.18 5.62 5.39
CA PHE A 41 8.93 6.61 4.59
C PHE A 41 8.18 7.14 3.36
N ARG A 42 7.00 6.63 3.02
CA ARG A 42 6.28 6.98 1.78
C ARG A 42 5.94 8.47 1.65
N LYS A 43 5.72 9.15 2.79
CA LYS A 43 5.39 10.59 2.83
C LYS A 43 6.59 11.50 2.95
N ASP A 44 7.77 10.96 3.24
CA ASP A 44 9.00 11.76 3.36
C ASP A 44 9.34 12.39 1.99
N PRO A 45 9.50 13.73 1.90
CA PRO A 45 9.82 14.40 0.64
C PRO A 45 11.23 14.11 0.13
N GLU A 46 12.16 13.73 1.01
CA GLU A 46 13.54 13.42 0.66
C GLU A 46 13.74 11.95 0.23
N ILE A 47 12.73 11.10 0.47
CA ILE A 47 12.77 9.69 0.12
C ILE A 47 11.86 9.44 -1.09
N PRO A 48 12.40 8.93 -2.21
CA PRO A 48 11.60 8.65 -3.38
C PRO A 48 10.64 7.49 -3.13
N LEU A 49 9.38 7.69 -3.52
CA LEU A 49 8.35 6.66 -3.57
C LEU A 49 8.31 6.12 -4.99
N ILE A 50 8.78 4.89 -5.21
CA ILE A 50 9.08 4.38 -6.55
C ILE A 50 8.14 3.24 -6.95
N VAL A 51 7.60 3.38 -8.15
CA VAL A 51 7.03 2.31 -8.96
C VAL A 51 7.82 2.33 -10.28
N PRO A 52 8.73 1.38 -10.52
CA PRO A 52 9.72 1.46 -11.59
C PRO A 52 9.13 1.71 -12.98
N GLU A 53 7.98 1.14 -13.29
CA GLU A 53 7.29 1.28 -14.56
C GLU A 53 6.68 2.68 -14.78
N VAL A 54 6.59 3.48 -13.70
CA VAL A 54 5.89 4.77 -13.71
C VAL A 54 6.85 5.95 -13.57
N ASN A 55 7.73 5.90 -12.58
CA ASN A 55 8.55 7.04 -12.18
C ASN A 55 10.02 6.66 -11.87
N SER A 56 10.60 5.74 -12.63
CA SER A 56 12.01 5.33 -12.47
C SER A 56 13.01 6.48 -12.57
N ASN A 57 12.65 7.58 -13.27
CA ASN A 57 13.44 8.81 -13.32
C ASN A 57 13.67 9.46 -11.94
N GLU A 58 12.74 9.24 -10.99
CA GLU A 58 12.85 9.74 -9.62
C GLU A 58 13.82 8.89 -8.76
N LEU A 59 14.22 7.71 -9.24
CA LEU A 59 15.04 6.77 -8.48
C LEU A 59 16.36 7.40 -8.01
N SER A 60 16.98 8.27 -8.81
CA SER A 60 18.24 8.93 -8.44
C SER A 60 18.20 9.70 -7.12
N LYS A 61 17.01 10.11 -6.68
CA LYS A 61 16.77 10.79 -5.39
C LYS A 61 17.05 9.92 -4.16
N PHE A 62 17.17 8.59 -4.32
CA PHE A 62 17.53 7.70 -3.21
C PHE A 62 18.84 8.12 -2.52
N LYS A 63 19.77 8.75 -3.27
CA LYS A 63 21.06 9.20 -2.78
C LYS A 63 20.96 10.20 -1.62
N ASN A 64 19.83 10.85 -1.44
CA ASN A 64 19.61 11.78 -0.33
C ASN A 64 19.65 11.09 1.04
N LYS A 65 19.09 9.89 1.12
CA LYS A 65 18.94 9.13 2.38
C LYS A 65 19.36 7.67 2.26
N ASN A 66 19.79 7.20 1.09
CA ASN A 66 20.00 5.78 0.76
C ASN A 66 18.77 4.89 1.02
N ILE A 67 17.58 5.47 1.01
CA ILE A 67 16.31 4.76 1.21
C ILE A 67 15.42 4.97 -0.01
N ILE A 68 14.78 3.90 -0.45
CA ILE A 68 13.73 3.87 -1.48
C ILE A 68 12.46 3.33 -0.82
N ALA A 69 11.37 4.07 -0.88
CA ALA A 69 10.07 3.61 -0.40
C ALA A 69 9.31 2.91 -1.54
N ASN A 70 8.73 1.75 -1.23
CA ASN A 70 7.80 1.05 -2.11
C ASN A 70 6.36 1.52 -1.85
N ALA A 71 5.54 1.60 -2.90
CA ALA A 71 4.17 2.10 -2.81
C ALA A 71 3.19 1.09 -2.19
N ASN A 72 2.00 1.56 -1.85
CA ASN A 72 0.90 0.75 -1.35
C ASN A 72 0.44 -0.26 -2.41
N CYS A 73 0.03 -1.45 -1.95
CA CYS A 73 -0.39 -2.56 -2.80
C CYS A 73 -1.59 -2.25 -3.70
N SER A 74 -2.49 -1.34 -3.29
CA SER A 74 -3.60 -0.88 -4.12
C SER A 74 -3.21 0.26 -5.07
N VAL A 75 -2.16 1.03 -4.75
CA VAL A 75 -1.67 2.14 -5.58
C VAL A 75 -0.90 1.64 -6.79
N ILE A 76 -0.01 0.65 -6.61
CA ILE A 76 0.84 0.12 -7.69
C ILE A 76 0.05 -0.25 -8.95
N PRO A 77 -0.98 -1.11 -8.88
CA PRO A 77 -1.73 -1.49 -10.09
C PRO A 77 -2.48 -0.32 -10.73
N ILE A 78 -2.96 0.66 -9.94
CA ILE A 78 -3.61 1.86 -10.47
C ILE A 78 -2.62 2.69 -11.29
N VAL A 79 -1.47 3.02 -10.72
CA VAL A 79 -0.52 3.93 -11.39
C VAL A 79 0.15 3.25 -12.60
N VAL A 80 0.42 1.95 -12.54
CA VAL A 80 0.97 1.19 -13.67
C VAL A 80 -0.04 1.14 -14.83
N ALA A 81 -1.30 0.84 -14.55
CA ALA A 81 -2.34 0.80 -15.59
C ALA A 81 -2.61 2.19 -16.18
N LEU A 82 -2.54 3.24 -15.38
CA LEU A 82 -2.86 4.59 -15.83
C LEU A 82 -1.68 5.35 -16.44
N LYS A 83 -0.44 4.95 -16.19
CA LYS A 83 0.75 5.66 -16.70
C LYS A 83 0.70 5.89 -18.22
N PRO A 84 0.51 4.86 -19.07
CA PRO A 84 0.45 5.06 -20.53
C PRO A 84 -0.72 5.94 -20.97
N LEU A 85 -1.85 5.87 -20.28
CA LEU A 85 -3.01 6.73 -20.55
C LEU A 85 -2.77 8.16 -20.10
N HIS A 86 -2.11 8.34 -18.96
CA HIS A 86 -1.75 9.66 -18.44
C HIS A 86 -0.79 10.40 -19.36
N ASP A 87 0.19 9.71 -19.93
CA ASP A 87 1.17 10.29 -20.84
C ASP A 87 0.55 10.85 -22.12
N ILE A 88 -0.57 10.26 -22.59
CA ILE A 88 -1.25 10.67 -23.82
C ILE A 88 -2.40 11.65 -23.53
N TYR A 89 -3.24 11.29 -22.56
CA TYR A 89 -4.53 11.97 -22.34
C TYR A 89 -4.58 12.87 -21.11
N ASN A 90 -3.54 12.85 -20.25
CA ASN A 90 -3.45 13.60 -19.00
C ASN A 90 -4.63 13.32 -18.05
N VAL A 91 -4.49 12.35 -17.20
CA VAL A 91 -5.48 12.01 -16.17
C VAL A 91 -5.79 13.23 -15.31
N LYS A 92 -7.08 13.58 -15.22
CA LYS A 92 -7.60 14.70 -14.45
C LYS A 92 -8.16 14.25 -13.10
N ARG A 93 -8.90 13.14 -13.09
CA ARG A 93 -9.57 12.63 -11.89
C ARG A 93 -9.65 11.11 -11.90
N ILE A 94 -9.49 10.52 -10.73
CA ILE A 94 -9.63 9.08 -10.47
C ILE A 94 -10.63 8.89 -9.34
N VAL A 95 -11.66 8.07 -9.58
CA VAL A 95 -12.53 7.52 -8.54
C VAL A 95 -12.33 6.01 -8.54
N ALA A 96 -11.71 5.49 -7.49
CA ALA A 96 -11.36 4.08 -7.39
C ALA A 96 -12.11 3.39 -6.26
N SER A 97 -12.64 2.20 -6.52
CA SER A 97 -13.12 1.27 -5.50
C SER A 97 -12.20 0.07 -5.47
N THR A 98 -11.58 -0.20 -4.33
CA THR A 98 -10.68 -1.33 -4.15
C THR A 98 -11.39 -2.46 -3.41
N TYR A 99 -11.19 -3.69 -3.88
CA TYR A 99 -11.66 -4.92 -3.26
C TYR A 99 -10.43 -5.70 -2.80
N GLN A 100 -10.05 -5.49 -1.53
CA GLN A 100 -8.76 -5.93 -1.01
C GLN A 100 -8.87 -7.24 -0.24
N SER A 101 -8.08 -8.22 -0.64
CA SER A 101 -7.97 -9.53 0.02
C SER A 101 -7.38 -9.42 1.43
N VAL A 102 -7.60 -10.46 2.24
CA VAL A 102 -7.11 -10.54 3.61
C VAL A 102 -5.59 -10.67 3.71
N SER A 103 -4.90 -11.08 2.64
CA SER A 103 -3.42 -11.16 2.62
C SER A 103 -2.73 -9.83 2.88
N GLY A 104 -3.42 -8.70 2.71
CA GLY A 104 -2.92 -7.37 3.10
C GLY A 104 -2.64 -7.23 4.60
N VAL A 105 -3.24 -8.06 5.45
CA VAL A 105 -2.96 -8.17 6.89
C VAL A 105 -1.85 -9.18 7.18
N GLY A 106 -1.45 -9.97 6.18
CA GLY A 106 -0.47 -11.02 6.32
C GLY A 106 -1.09 -12.39 6.62
N LYS A 107 -0.26 -13.31 7.12
CA LYS A 107 -0.66 -14.69 7.42
C LYS A 107 -1.84 -14.75 8.40
N ASP A 108 -1.81 -13.95 9.45
CA ASP A 108 -2.85 -13.95 10.49
C ASP A 108 -4.23 -13.60 9.94
N GLY A 109 -4.31 -12.67 8.98
CA GLY A 109 -5.57 -12.34 8.31
C GLY A 109 -6.10 -13.47 7.43
N MET A 110 -5.23 -14.21 6.76
CA MET A 110 -5.61 -15.38 5.97
C MET A 110 -6.08 -16.54 6.86
N ASP A 111 -5.34 -16.82 7.93
CA ASP A 111 -5.70 -17.85 8.91
C ASP A 111 -7.05 -17.53 9.58
N GLU A 112 -7.31 -16.26 9.91
CA GLU A 112 -8.60 -15.83 10.48
C GLU A 112 -9.76 -16.06 9.51
N LEU A 113 -9.62 -15.70 8.23
CA LEU A 113 -10.65 -15.96 7.23
C LEU A 113 -10.96 -17.44 7.12
N ILE A 114 -9.94 -18.31 7.07
CA ILE A 114 -10.10 -19.76 6.99
C ILE A 114 -10.80 -20.31 8.25
N SER A 115 -10.37 -19.87 9.46
CA SER A 115 -10.95 -20.30 10.71
C SER A 115 -12.42 -19.91 10.82
N GLN A 116 -12.74 -18.61 10.59
CA GLN A 116 -14.11 -18.11 10.61
C GLN A 116 -15.01 -18.85 9.61
N THR A 117 -14.49 -19.15 8.41
CA THR A 117 -15.24 -19.90 7.40
C THR A 117 -15.63 -21.28 7.90
N ARG A 118 -14.70 -22.03 8.52
CA ARG A 118 -14.97 -23.34 9.10
C ARG A 118 -15.96 -23.26 10.26
N GLU A 119 -15.74 -22.32 11.18
CA GLU A 119 -16.60 -22.12 12.35
C GLU A 119 -18.04 -21.82 11.94
N ILE A 120 -18.27 -20.99 10.92
CA ILE A 120 -19.61 -20.67 10.42
C ILE A 120 -20.28 -21.91 9.80
N LEU A 121 -19.54 -22.67 8.98
CA LEU A 121 -20.10 -23.88 8.35
C LEU A 121 -20.41 -24.98 9.38
N GLU A 122 -19.75 -24.95 10.54
CA GLU A 122 -20.02 -25.83 11.68
C GLU A 122 -21.06 -25.25 12.66
N ASN A 123 -21.71 -24.15 12.32
CA ASN A 123 -22.68 -23.43 13.20
C ASN A 123 -22.06 -22.99 14.55
N LYS A 124 -20.76 -22.65 14.56
CA LYS A 124 -20.06 -22.12 15.73
C LYS A 124 -20.06 -20.60 15.74
N ASN A 125 -19.90 -20.00 16.91
CA ASN A 125 -19.65 -18.58 17.04
C ASN A 125 -18.28 -18.19 16.55
N VAL A 126 -18.17 -17.10 15.80
CA VAL A 126 -16.90 -16.55 15.31
C VAL A 126 -16.50 -15.32 16.08
N ASN A 127 -15.17 -15.14 16.23
CA ASN A 127 -14.59 -13.96 16.80
C ASN A 127 -13.67 -13.27 15.77
N SER A 128 -13.73 -11.94 15.70
CA SER A 128 -12.82 -11.14 14.88
C SER A 128 -11.63 -10.66 15.72
N LYS A 129 -10.41 -10.90 15.24
CA LYS A 129 -9.16 -10.50 15.91
C LYS A 129 -8.39 -9.46 15.11
N ASN A 130 -8.20 -9.70 13.82
CA ASN A 130 -7.44 -8.83 12.92
C ASN A 130 -8.33 -7.88 12.12
N PHE A 131 -9.65 -8.14 12.09
CA PHE A 131 -10.63 -7.31 11.40
C PHE A 131 -11.61 -6.71 12.40
N THR A 132 -12.21 -5.58 12.05
CA THR A 132 -13.19 -4.88 12.89
C THR A 132 -14.53 -5.61 13.01
N LYS A 133 -14.80 -6.49 12.06
CA LYS A 133 -16.00 -7.34 11.96
C LYS A 133 -15.62 -8.71 11.41
N GLN A 134 -16.53 -9.68 11.53
CA GLN A 134 -16.43 -10.95 10.83
C GLN A 134 -16.10 -10.69 9.36
N ILE A 135 -15.05 -11.35 8.84
CA ILE A 135 -14.65 -11.24 7.44
C ILE A 135 -15.21 -12.38 6.58
N ALA A 136 -15.34 -13.59 7.12
CA ALA A 136 -15.92 -14.71 6.38
C ALA A 136 -17.35 -14.39 5.95
N PHE A 137 -17.62 -14.56 4.64
CA PHE A 137 -18.92 -14.25 4.01
C PHE A 137 -19.38 -12.80 4.15
N ASN A 138 -18.45 -11.85 4.31
CA ASN A 138 -18.78 -10.45 4.54
C ASN A 138 -17.85 -9.53 3.74
N ALA A 139 -18.30 -8.31 3.45
CA ALA A 139 -17.50 -7.22 2.92
C ALA A 139 -17.45 -6.09 3.96
N ILE A 140 -16.24 -5.67 4.36
CA ILE A 140 -16.05 -4.62 5.36
C ILE A 140 -15.69 -3.33 4.59
N PRO A 141 -16.55 -2.29 4.58
CA PRO A 141 -16.40 -1.12 3.74
C PRO A 141 -15.40 -0.10 4.32
N HIS A 142 -14.36 -0.56 4.99
CA HIS A 142 -13.25 0.27 5.45
C HIS A 142 -12.00 -0.58 5.69
N ILE A 143 -10.84 0.03 5.51
CA ILE A 143 -9.52 -0.58 5.81
C ILE A 143 -8.69 0.43 6.59
N ASP A 144 -8.04 -0.04 7.66
CA ASP A 144 -7.30 0.79 8.64
C ASP A 144 -8.29 1.68 9.45
N SER A 145 -7.79 2.61 10.25
CA SER A 145 -8.60 3.48 11.11
C SER A 145 -9.16 4.68 10.33
N PHE A 146 -10.30 5.18 10.79
CA PHE A 146 -10.90 6.41 10.28
C PHE A 146 -10.09 7.65 10.70
N LEU A 147 -10.10 8.65 9.84
CA LEU A 147 -9.58 9.99 10.05
C LEU A 147 -10.74 10.93 10.42
N GLU A 148 -10.41 12.15 10.86
CA GLU A 148 -11.40 13.16 11.28
C GLU A 148 -12.36 13.57 10.16
N ASP A 149 -11.92 13.50 8.89
CA ASP A 149 -12.73 13.81 7.71
C ASP A 149 -13.63 12.65 7.26
N GLY A 150 -13.69 11.56 8.02
CA GLY A 150 -14.47 10.37 7.71
C GLY A 150 -13.83 9.42 6.70
N SER A 151 -12.71 9.79 6.07
CA SER A 151 -11.94 8.87 5.23
C SER A 151 -11.14 7.89 6.09
N THR A 152 -10.69 6.78 5.49
CA THR A 152 -9.78 5.86 6.18
C THR A 152 -8.32 6.18 5.86
N LYS A 153 -7.41 5.69 6.71
CA LYS A 153 -5.96 5.80 6.44
C LYS A 153 -5.57 5.12 5.12
N GLU A 154 -6.25 4.05 4.73
CA GLU A 154 -5.98 3.37 3.46
C GLU A 154 -6.39 4.24 2.26
N GLU A 155 -7.55 4.87 2.30
CA GLU A 155 -8.01 5.80 1.28
C GLU A 155 -7.09 7.02 1.18
N ARG A 156 -6.60 7.52 2.32
CA ARG A 156 -5.61 8.60 2.36
C ARG A 156 -4.27 8.21 1.73
N LYS A 157 -3.82 6.96 1.91
CA LYS A 157 -2.63 6.46 1.22
C LYS A 157 -2.83 6.47 -0.29
N ASN A 158 -3.96 5.98 -0.79
CA ASN A 158 -4.26 6.01 -2.22
C ASN A 158 -4.23 7.43 -2.77
N HIS A 159 -4.87 8.37 -2.08
CA HIS A 159 -4.87 9.78 -2.46
C HIS A 159 -3.44 10.36 -2.54
N ASP A 160 -2.66 10.22 -1.47
CA ASP A 160 -1.36 10.87 -1.35
C ASP A 160 -0.30 10.22 -2.26
N GLU A 161 -0.29 8.88 -2.33
CA GLU A 161 0.71 8.13 -3.07
C GLU A 161 0.50 8.20 -4.58
N ILE A 162 -0.75 8.14 -5.08
CA ILE A 162 -1.04 8.32 -6.52
C ILE A 162 -0.57 9.71 -6.97
N LYS A 163 -0.83 10.74 -6.18
CA LYS A 163 -0.39 12.10 -6.48
C LYS A 163 1.12 12.26 -6.45
N LYS A 164 1.80 11.58 -5.54
CA LYS A 164 3.27 11.62 -5.43
C LYS A 164 3.95 10.89 -6.59
N ILE A 165 3.36 9.78 -7.07
CA ILE A 165 3.97 8.91 -8.08
C ILE A 165 3.62 9.38 -9.50
N LEU A 166 2.37 9.74 -9.76
CA LEU A 166 1.87 10.01 -11.11
C LEU A 166 1.85 11.51 -11.42
N ASP A 167 0.97 12.28 -10.77
CA ASP A 167 0.91 13.75 -10.88
C ASP A 167 0.15 14.37 -9.69
N LYS A 168 0.73 15.38 -9.07
CA LYS A 168 0.15 16.13 -7.94
C LYS A 168 -1.19 16.82 -8.26
N LYS A 169 -1.47 17.09 -9.55
CA LYS A 169 -2.68 17.78 -10.00
C LYS A 169 -3.90 16.85 -10.11
N ILE A 170 -3.71 15.54 -10.09
CA ILE A 170 -4.81 14.57 -10.22
C ILE A 170 -5.71 14.65 -8.99
N ASN A 171 -7.02 14.73 -9.21
CA ASN A 171 -8.02 14.58 -8.16
C ASN A 171 -8.26 13.09 -7.92
N VAL A 172 -8.01 12.63 -6.69
CA VAL A 172 -8.14 11.21 -6.33
C VAL A 172 -9.16 11.05 -5.21
N THR A 173 -10.11 10.16 -5.42
CA THR A 173 -11.05 9.67 -4.41
C THR A 173 -11.04 8.16 -4.45
N SER A 174 -10.99 7.50 -3.30
CA SER A 174 -11.08 6.04 -3.24
C SER A 174 -11.98 5.57 -2.12
N THR A 175 -12.58 4.40 -2.33
CA THR A 175 -13.29 3.62 -1.32
C THR A 175 -12.58 2.29 -1.21
N CYS A 176 -12.12 1.95 0.01
CA CYS A 176 -11.35 0.74 0.24
C CYS A 176 -12.16 -0.29 1.02
N VAL A 177 -12.45 -1.43 0.37
CA VAL A 177 -13.27 -2.50 0.93
C VAL A 177 -12.43 -3.75 1.18
N ARG A 178 -12.50 -4.32 2.38
CA ARG A 178 -11.94 -5.63 2.70
C ARG A 178 -12.94 -6.71 2.33
N ILE A 179 -12.51 -7.68 1.51
CA ILE A 179 -13.36 -8.77 1.02
C ILE A 179 -12.80 -10.14 1.47
N PRO A 180 -13.66 -11.19 1.53
CA PRO A 180 -13.29 -12.52 2.01
C PRO A 180 -12.58 -13.34 0.93
N VAL A 181 -11.50 -12.79 0.39
CA VAL A 181 -10.62 -13.42 -0.60
C VAL A 181 -9.24 -13.56 0.01
N LEU A 182 -8.60 -14.71 -0.14
CA LEU A 182 -7.31 -14.99 0.49
C LEU A 182 -6.21 -14.10 -0.05
N VAL A 183 -6.05 -14.03 -1.37
CA VAL A 183 -4.94 -13.33 -2.04
C VAL A 183 -5.46 -12.58 -3.25
N SER A 184 -4.76 -11.52 -3.63
CA SER A 184 -5.03 -10.60 -4.73
C SER A 184 -6.08 -9.55 -4.42
N HIS A 185 -5.87 -8.36 -4.99
CA HIS A 185 -6.81 -7.23 -4.92
C HIS A 185 -7.43 -7.01 -6.28
N SER A 186 -8.68 -6.56 -6.30
CA SER A 186 -9.34 -6.08 -7.50
C SER A 186 -9.67 -4.60 -7.35
N ILE A 187 -9.66 -3.87 -8.46
CA ILE A 187 -9.91 -2.42 -8.44
C ILE A 187 -10.84 -2.09 -9.61
N SER A 188 -11.89 -1.34 -9.30
CA SER A 188 -12.72 -0.67 -10.31
C SER A 188 -12.39 0.82 -10.25
N ALA A 189 -12.06 1.42 -11.39
CA ALA A 189 -11.73 2.82 -11.48
C ALA A 189 -12.50 3.53 -12.58
N ASN A 190 -13.11 4.67 -12.25
CA ASN A 190 -13.60 5.66 -13.19
C ASN A 190 -12.55 6.75 -13.34
N VAL A 191 -12.14 7.04 -14.59
CA VAL A 191 -11.04 7.97 -14.85
C VAL A 191 -11.48 9.03 -15.85
N GLU A 192 -11.27 10.29 -15.48
CA GLU A 192 -11.46 11.43 -16.37
C GLU A 192 -10.12 11.93 -16.89
N PHE A 193 -10.09 12.34 -18.15
CA PHE A 193 -8.92 12.86 -18.82
C PHE A 193 -9.12 14.33 -19.21
N ASN A 194 -8.03 15.08 -19.35
CA ASN A 194 -8.06 16.47 -19.84
C ASN A 194 -8.13 16.52 -21.38
N ASN A 195 -7.46 15.58 -22.04
CA ASN A 195 -7.40 15.50 -23.50
C ASN A 195 -8.32 14.40 -24.00
N LYS A 196 -8.81 14.54 -25.24
CA LYS A 196 -9.63 13.54 -25.95
C LYS A 196 -8.76 12.76 -26.92
#